data_ad4f8381e4957b8b7b2298c645ad261e
#
_entry.id   ad4f8381e4957b8b7b2298c645ad261e
#
_cell.length_a   1.000
_cell.length_b   1.000
_cell.length_c   1.000
_cell.angle_alpha   90.00
_cell.angle_beta   90.00
_cell.angle_gamma   90.00
#
_symmetry.space_group_name_H-M   'P 1'
#
loop_
_entity.id
_entity.type
_entity.pdbx_description
1 polymer ?
#
loop_
_entity_poly.entity_id
_entity_poly.type
_entity_poly.pdbx_seq_one_letter_code
_entity_poly.pdbx_strand_id
1 'polypeptide(L)'
;MKKILLFSLLVLFSCNLKKDILPNVIVILVDDLGYADLGFTGSNEISTPNIDGLAENGVIFTDGYVSYAVCSPSRAGLITGRYQDTFGYGLNALYTPKDPNMGLPLSEFTIADLFKTKNYKTLAVGKW
;
A
#
# COMPACT_ATOMS: atom_id res chain seq x y z
N MET A 1 34.79 42.65 17.23
CA MET A 1 33.79 41.77 17.83
C MET A 1 32.42 41.84 17.17
N LYS A 2 31.82 43.04 16.92
CA LYS A 2 30.47 43.14 16.28
C LYS A 2 30.37 42.56 14.87
N LYS A 3 31.44 42.60 14.05
CA LYS A 3 31.47 42.05 12.66
C LYS A 3 31.53 40.53 12.62
N ILE A 4 32.17 39.88 13.61
CA ILE A 4 32.23 38.43 13.72
C ILE A 4 30.89 37.86 14.14
N LEU A 5 30.15 38.57 15.01
CA LEU A 5 28.81 38.16 15.43
C LEU A 5 27.80 38.17 14.27
N LEU A 6 27.91 39.16 13.37
CA LEU A 6 27.04 39.28 12.20
C LEU A 6 27.31 38.17 11.18
N PHE A 7 28.56 37.73 11.01
CA PHE A 7 28.93 36.64 10.11
C PHE A 7 28.47 35.29 10.67
N SER A 8 28.54 35.08 11.98
CA SER A 8 28.03 33.87 12.65
C SER A 8 26.50 33.74 12.51
N LEU A 9 25.75 34.84 12.50
CA LEU A 9 24.31 34.83 12.37
C LEU A 9 23.86 34.45 10.94
N LEU A 10 24.64 34.83 9.93
CA LEU A 10 24.34 34.51 8.52
C LEU A 10 24.52 32.99 8.19
N VAL A 11 25.44 32.33 8.89
CA VAL A 11 25.67 30.86 8.66
C VAL A 11 24.52 30.01 9.21
N LEU A 12 23.79 30.50 10.21
CA LEU A 12 22.67 29.75 10.81
C LEU A 12 21.40 29.75 9.93
N PHE A 13 21.29 30.64 8.93
CA PHE A 13 20.15 30.72 8.03
C PHE A 13 20.30 29.84 6.76
N SER A 14 21.42 29.14 6.59
CA SER A 14 21.68 28.30 5.41
C SER A 14 21.13 26.87 5.54
N CYS A 15 20.16 26.63 6.40
CA CYS A 15 19.45 25.36 6.46
C CYS A 15 18.43 25.33 5.31
N ASN A 16 18.86 24.92 4.11
CA ASN A 16 17.95 24.60 3.02
C ASN A 16 17.08 23.42 3.47
N LEU A 17 15.85 23.72 3.85
CA LEU A 17 14.82 22.69 4.01
C LEU A 17 14.64 22.03 2.65
N LYS A 18 15.30 20.91 2.43
CA LYS A 18 14.99 20.04 1.29
C LYS A 18 13.51 19.70 1.42
N LYS A 19 12.71 20.18 0.47
CA LYS A 19 11.33 19.75 0.35
C LYS A 19 11.37 18.26 0.04
N ASP A 20 10.92 17.43 0.96
CA ASP A 20 10.83 16.00 0.75
C ASP A 20 9.94 15.74 -0.46
N ILE A 21 10.54 15.21 -1.51
CA ILE A 21 9.79 14.75 -2.69
C ILE A 21 9.21 13.40 -2.29
N LEU A 22 7.91 13.41 -2.03
CA LEU A 22 7.20 12.18 -1.69
C LEU A 22 7.15 11.25 -2.92
N PRO A 23 7.48 9.95 -2.77
CA PRO A 23 7.48 9.00 -3.87
C PRO A 23 6.06 8.69 -4.34
N ASN A 24 5.89 8.33 -5.61
CA ASN A 24 4.67 7.68 -6.05
C ASN A 24 4.60 6.26 -5.47
N VAL A 25 3.39 5.80 -5.14
CA VAL A 25 3.16 4.48 -4.58
C VAL A 25 2.18 3.72 -5.46
N ILE A 26 2.58 2.53 -5.90
CA ILE A 26 1.76 1.61 -6.69
C ILE A 26 1.64 0.31 -5.91
N VAL A 27 0.41 -0.11 -5.63
CA VAL A 27 0.11 -1.43 -5.06
C VAL A 27 -0.49 -2.30 -6.15
N ILE A 28 0.16 -3.41 -6.47
CA ILE A 28 -0.33 -4.40 -7.42
C ILE A 28 -0.74 -5.63 -6.62
N LEU A 29 -2.03 -5.91 -6.58
CA LEU A 29 -2.59 -7.06 -5.90
C LEU A 29 -3.09 -8.06 -6.96
N VAL A 30 -2.45 -9.21 -7.03
CA VAL A 30 -2.85 -10.28 -7.94
C VAL A 30 -3.91 -11.15 -7.25
N ASP A 31 -4.98 -11.46 -7.99
CA ASP A 31 -6.08 -12.29 -7.50
C ASP A 31 -5.77 -13.78 -7.78
N ASP A 32 -5.98 -14.62 -6.79
CA ASP A 32 -5.80 -16.07 -6.85
C ASP A 32 -4.40 -16.53 -7.35
N LEU A 33 -3.35 -15.80 -6.98
CA LEU A 33 -1.97 -16.16 -7.29
C LEU A 33 -1.46 -17.22 -6.30
N GLY A 34 -1.03 -18.36 -6.81
CA GLY A 34 -0.37 -19.39 -6.02
C GLY A 34 1.08 -19.01 -5.68
N TYR A 35 1.60 -19.57 -4.58
CA TYR A 35 2.95 -19.28 -4.11
C TYR A 35 4.04 -19.60 -5.16
N ALA A 36 3.86 -20.67 -5.93
CA ALA A 36 4.84 -21.14 -6.93
C ALA A 36 4.50 -20.71 -8.37
N ASP A 37 3.67 -19.70 -8.57
CA ASP A 37 3.22 -19.30 -9.92
C ASP A 37 4.16 -18.30 -10.59
N LEU A 38 5.08 -17.70 -9.85
CA LEU A 38 6.03 -16.71 -10.38
C LEU A 38 7.41 -17.33 -10.61
N GLY A 39 8.17 -16.80 -11.57
CA GLY A 39 9.52 -17.28 -11.87
C GLY A 39 10.44 -17.22 -10.67
N PHE A 40 10.50 -16.11 -9.95
CA PHE A 40 11.34 -15.96 -8.77
C PHE A 40 10.92 -16.84 -7.57
N THR A 41 9.71 -17.39 -7.56
CA THR A 41 9.26 -18.35 -6.56
C THR A 41 9.35 -19.81 -7.04
N GLY A 42 9.88 -20.05 -8.26
CA GLY A 42 10.24 -21.36 -8.77
C GLY A 42 9.34 -21.90 -9.89
N SER A 43 8.43 -21.09 -10.43
CA SER A 43 7.62 -21.50 -11.59
C SER A 43 8.49 -21.69 -12.83
N ASN A 44 8.30 -22.83 -13.51
CA ASN A 44 8.85 -23.09 -14.84
C ASN A 44 7.77 -23.10 -15.94
N GLU A 45 6.50 -22.93 -15.56
CA GLU A 45 5.37 -23.01 -16.49
C GLU A 45 4.99 -21.64 -17.05
N ILE A 46 5.13 -20.59 -16.22
CA ILE A 46 4.76 -19.22 -16.59
C ILE A 46 6.00 -18.33 -16.50
N SER A 47 6.31 -17.65 -17.60
CA SER A 47 7.41 -16.67 -17.62
C SER A 47 6.94 -15.32 -17.09
N THR A 48 7.59 -14.83 -16.04
CA THR A 48 7.23 -13.56 -15.37
C THR A 48 8.42 -12.59 -15.25
N PRO A 49 9.15 -12.31 -16.35
CA PRO A 49 10.46 -11.62 -16.28
C PRO A 49 10.38 -10.21 -15.69
N ASN A 50 9.25 -9.51 -15.87
CA ASN A 50 9.09 -8.17 -15.32
C ASN A 50 8.83 -8.20 -13.81
N ILE A 51 8.07 -9.18 -13.32
CA ILE A 51 7.83 -9.37 -11.88
C ILE A 51 9.10 -9.87 -11.20
N ASP A 52 9.80 -10.81 -11.85
CA ASP A 52 11.08 -11.33 -11.37
C ASP A 52 12.12 -10.19 -11.27
N GLY A 53 12.15 -9.29 -12.26
CA GLY A 53 13.01 -8.10 -12.21
C GLY A 53 12.66 -7.12 -11.09
N LEU A 54 11.39 -7.02 -10.68
CA LEU A 54 11.02 -6.27 -9.47
C LEU A 54 11.55 -6.96 -8.21
N ALA A 55 11.45 -8.28 -8.14
CA ALA A 55 11.95 -9.07 -7.02
C ALA A 55 13.47 -8.96 -6.89
N GLU A 56 14.21 -9.02 -8.00
CA GLU A 56 15.68 -8.88 -8.03
C GLU A 56 16.17 -7.50 -7.54
N ASN A 57 15.40 -6.45 -7.81
CA ASN A 57 15.77 -5.07 -7.47
C ASN A 57 15.06 -4.55 -6.20
N GLY A 58 14.30 -5.38 -5.52
CA GLY A 58 13.48 -5.03 -4.38
C GLY A 58 13.74 -5.89 -3.14
N VAL A 59 12.72 -5.99 -2.31
CA VAL A 59 12.71 -6.85 -1.12
C VAL A 59 11.65 -7.92 -1.29
N ILE A 60 12.04 -9.18 -1.16
CA ILE A 60 11.14 -10.33 -1.19
C ILE A 60 10.79 -10.71 0.25
N PHE A 61 9.50 -10.77 0.56
CA PHE A 61 9.00 -11.28 1.83
C PHE A 61 8.58 -12.74 1.64
N THR A 62 9.43 -13.67 2.07
CA THR A 62 9.19 -15.12 1.92
C THR A 62 8.02 -15.63 2.76
N ASP A 63 7.72 -14.93 3.84
CA ASP A 63 6.66 -15.27 4.78
C ASP A 63 5.60 -14.14 4.87
N GLY A 64 5.29 -13.53 3.72
CA GLY A 64 4.23 -12.55 3.57
C GLY A 64 2.89 -13.24 3.33
N TYR A 65 1.94 -13.08 4.24
CA TYR A 65 0.61 -13.72 4.16
C TYR A 65 -0.49 -12.68 4.06
N VAL A 66 -1.54 -13.02 3.31
CA VAL A 66 -2.79 -12.26 3.32
C VAL A 66 -3.55 -12.54 4.62
N SER A 67 -4.38 -11.59 5.05
CA SER A 67 -5.10 -11.71 6.32
C SER A 67 -6.29 -12.66 6.28
N TYR A 68 -6.70 -13.12 5.09
CA TYR A 68 -7.84 -14.01 4.91
C TYR A 68 -7.75 -14.85 3.63
N ALA A 69 -8.44 -16.00 3.62
CA ALA A 69 -8.36 -16.97 2.52
C ALA A 69 -9.20 -16.59 1.29
N VAL A 70 -10.13 -15.63 1.40
CA VAL A 70 -10.98 -15.19 0.28
C VAL A 70 -10.83 -13.71 0.00
N CYS A 71 -11.16 -13.32 -1.23
CA CYS A 71 -10.76 -12.05 -1.83
C CYS A 71 -11.24 -10.81 -1.08
N SER A 72 -12.54 -10.64 -0.87
CA SER A 72 -13.07 -9.38 -0.34
C SER A 72 -12.61 -9.07 1.09
N PRO A 73 -12.66 -10.00 2.07
CA PRO A 73 -12.12 -9.76 3.40
C PRO A 73 -10.60 -9.51 3.40
N SER A 74 -9.84 -10.24 2.59
CA SER A 74 -8.41 -10.05 2.46
C SER A 74 -8.07 -8.66 1.92
N ARG A 75 -8.82 -8.19 0.91
CA ARG A 75 -8.68 -6.83 0.36
C ARG A 75 -9.04 -5.77 1.38
N ALA A 76 -10.12 -6.00 2.15
CA ALA A 76 -10.50 -5.11 3.24
C ALA A 76 -9.39 -4.99 4.29
N GLY A 77 -8.79 -6.11 4.70
CA GLY A 77 -7.64 -6.13 5.60
C GLY A 77 -6.44 -5.36 5.04
N LEU A 78 -6.12 -5.57 3.75
CA LEU A 78 -5.01 -4.87 3.09
C LEU A 78 -5.19 -3.35 3.10
N ILE A 79 -6.35 -2.85 2.67
CA ILE A 79 -6.53 -1.39 2.51
C ILE A 79 -6.76 -0.65 3.82
N THR A 80 -7.22 -1.35 4.87
CA THR A 80 -7.41 -0.76 6.22
C THR A 80 -6.20 -0.95 7.11
N GLY A 81 -5.30 -1.90 6.79
CA GLY A 81 -4.19 -2.29 7.65
C GLY A 81 -4.65 -2.94 8.96
N ARG A 82 -5.87 -3.47 9.02
CA ARG A 82 -6.48 -4.11 10.18
C ARG A 82 -7.02 -5.48 9.81
N TYR A 83 -7.04 -6.41 10.77
CA TYR A 83 -7.77 -7.66 10.57
C TYR A 83 -9.26 -7.38 10.37
N GLN A 84 -9.80 -7.85 9.27
CA GLN A 84 -11.17 -7.59 8.82
C GLN A 84 -12.23 -8.06 9.81
N ASP A 85 -11.96 -9.09 10.61
CA ASP A 85 -12.89 -9.58 11.63
C ASP A 85 -13.09 -8.56 12.75
N THR A 86 -12.12 -7.66 12.98
CA THR A 86 -12.22 -6.61 14.02
C THR A 86 -13.26 -5.54 13.71
N PHE A 87 -13.68 -5.43 12.45
CA PHE A 87 -14.76 -4.54 12.00
C PHE A 87 -15.90 -5.29 11.30
N GLY A 88 -16.00 -6.61 11.55
CA GLY A 88 -17.13 -7.43 11.12
C GLY A 88 -17.15 -7.82 9.64
N TYR A 89 -16.01 -7.77 8.94
CA TYR A 89 -15.91 -8.08 7.52
C TYR A 89 -15.26 -9.45 7.25
N GLY A 90 -15.72 -10.49 7.94
CA GLY A 90 -15.16 -11.85 7.88
C GLY A 90 -15.68 -12.73 6.73
N LEU A 91 -16.58 -12.25 5.88
CA LEU A 91 -17.14 -12.99 4.76
C LEU A 91 -17.10 -12.20 3.47
N ASN A 92 -17.09 -12.91 2.32
CA ASN A 92 -17.32 -12.23 1.04
C ASN A 92 -18.70 -11.56 1.05
N ALA A 93 -18.73 -10.31 0.63
CA ALA A 93 -19.99 -9.60 0.45
C ALA A 93 -20.85 -10.35 -0.59
N LEU A 94 -22.02 -10.80 -0.17
CA LEU A 94 -23.01 -11.30 -1.11
C LEU A 94 -23.54 -10.10 -1.91
N TYR A 95 -23.62 -10.25 -3.24
CA TYR A 95 -24.18 -9.20 -4.07
C TYR A 95 -25.67 -9.02 -3.78
N THR A 96 -25.99 -8.12 -2.88
CA THR A 96 -27.37 -7.69 -2.60
C THR A 96 -27.47 -6.20 -2.90
N PRO A 97 -27.90 -5.81 -4.10
CA PRO A 97 -27.74 -4.45 -4.64
C PRO A 97 -28.37 -3.32 -3.83
N LYS A 98 -29.09 -3.61 -2.78
CA LYS A 98 -29.87 -2.63 -2.00
C LYS A 98 -29.54 -2.63 -0.51
N ASP A 99 -28.57 -3.43 -0.06
CA ASP A 99 -28.18 -3.41 1.34
C ASP A 99 -27.09 -2.36 1.57
N PRO A 100 -27.39 -1.25 2.25
CA PRO A 100 -26.41 -0.19 2.49
C PRO A 100 -25.30 -0.62 3.47
N ASN A 101 -25.45 -1.76 4.14
CA ASN A 101 -24.45 -2.31 5.06
C ASN A 101 -23.50 -3.30 4.35
N MET A 102 -23.71 -3.54 3.07
CA MET A 102 -22.83 -4.43 2.31
C MET A 102 -21.55 -3.75 1.91
N GLY A 103 -20.44 -4.47 2.07
CA GLY A 103 -19.13 -4.01 1.71
C GLY A 103 -18.32 -3.48 2.90
N LEU A 104 -17.23 -2.80 2.59
CA LEU A 104 -16.38 -2.21 3.62
C LEU A 104 -17.16 -1.10 4.35
N PRO A 105 -17.24 -1.15 5.70
CA PRO A 105 -17.89 -0.08 6.44
C PRO A 105 -17.28 1.29 6.14
N LEU A 106 -18.10 2.28 5.87
CA LEU A 106 -17.63 3.64 5.54
C LEU A 106 -16.92 4.34 6.71
N SER A 107 -17.01 3.79 7.91
CA SER A 107 -16.28 4.23 9.09
C SER A 107 -14.81 3.80 9.08
N GLU A 108 -14.44 2.83 8.25
CA GLU A 108 -13.06 2.34 8.20
C GLU A 108 -12.16 3.33 7.45
N PHE A 109 -11.04 3.68 8.11
CA PHE A 109 -10.00 4.53 7.56
C PHE A 109 -9.07 3.69 6.68
N THR A 110 -8.94 4.08 5.42
CA THR A 110 -8.19 3.32 4.43
C THR A 110 -6.81 3.92 4.14
N ILE A 111 -5.94 3.13 3.52
CA ILE A 111 -4.65 3.64 3.00
C ILE A 111 -4.86 4.82 2.03
N ALA A 112 -5.94 4.82 1.25
CA ALA A 112 -6.28 5.94 0.36
C ALA A 112 -6.58 7.22 1.15
N ASP A 113 -7.28 7.11 2.27
CA ASP A 113 -7.56 8.26 3.15
C ASP A 113 -6.26 8.76 3.79
N LEU A 114 -5.39 7.85 4.25
CA LEU A 114 -4.08 8.20 4.76
C LEU A 114 -3.26 8.99 3.72
N PHE A 115 -3.18 8.51 2.49
CA PHE A 115 -2.44 9.19 1.42
C PHE A 115 -3.04 10.56 1.07
N LYS A 116 -4.37 10.70 1.11
CA LYS A 116 -5.03 12.00 0.93
C LYS A 116 -4.60 13.02 1.99
N THR A 117 -4.36 12.61 3.24
CA THR A 117 -3.85 13.53 4.28
C THR A 117 -2.46 14.09 3.96
N LYS A 118 -1.73 13.42 3.06
CA LYS A 118 -0.40 13.82 2.56
C LYS A 118 -0.46 14.45 1.16
N ASN A 119 -1.64 14.86 0.71
CA ASN A 119 -1.90 15.46 -0.61
C ASN A 119 -1.61 14.55 -1.81
N TYR A 120 -1.66 13.24 -1.64
CA TYR A 120 -1.62 12.32 -2.77
C TYR A 120 -2.97 12.30 -3.50
N LYS A 121 -2.91 12.09 -4.80
CA LYS A 121 -4.06 11.62 -5.57
C LYS A 121 -4.12 10.11 -5.46
N THR A 122 -5.30 9.57 -5.20
CA THR A 122 -5.51 8.13 -5.04
C THR A 122 -6.45 7.60 -6.10
N LEU A 123 -6.19 6.41 -6.61
CA LEU A 123 -6.99 5.72 -7.61
C LEU A 123 -6.97 4.22 -7.33
N ALA A 124 -8.10 3.57 -7.47
CA ALA A 124 -8.21 2.11 -7.51
C ALA A 124 -8.74 1.68 -8.87
N VAL A 125 -8.14 0.63 -9.44
CA VAL A 125 -8.52 0.08 -10.74
C VAL A 125 -8.58 -1.44 -10.63
N GLY A 126 -9.59 -2.05 -11.23
CA GLY A 126 -9.79 -3.49 -11.25
C GLY A 126 -10.75 -3.99 -10.18
N LYS A 127 -10.52 -5.23 -9.74
CA LYS A 127 -11.39 -5.90 -8.77
C LYS A 127 -11.21 -5.32 -7.37
N TRP A 128 -12.33 -4.99 -6.77
CA TRP A 128 -12.46 -4.61 -5.38
C TRP A 128 -13.20 -5.68 -4.60
#